data_6a5c49ca547b703a60f707fcf2e3b6ed
#
_entry.id   6a5c49ca547b703a60f707fcf2e3b6ed
#
_cell.length_a   1.000
_cell.length_b   1.000
_cell.length_c   1.000
_cell.angle_alpha   90.00
_cell.angle_beta   90.00
_cell.angle_gamma   90.00
#
_symmetry.space_group_name_H-M   'P 1'
#
loop_
_entity.id
_entity.type
_entity.pdbx_description
1 polymer ?
#
loop_
_entity_poly.entity_id
_entity_poly.type
_entity_poly.pdbx_seq_one_letter_code
_entity_poly.pdbx_strand_id
1 'polypeptide(L)'
;MYDLIIRGARLSDEQVVDIALQDGRIAAIGKVQGNAQRERDLAGRYYLSAGWIDSHVHCYPKSPIYHDEADAIGVAHGVTTVVDAGSTGAEHIDDFYRLTRAAQTQVYALINIARTGIVTQNELADMTQIDGEAVQQAVARLPDFIVGLKARISSSVVGENGVQPLIKAKAIQQETGGLPLMVHIGNNPPNLDQIADLLTTGDIITHCFNGKPNRILTPQGELKAAVKQAIARGVKLDVGHGSASFSFEVARAAIAQGILPDTISSDIYCRNRLAGPVHNLAHVMSKFFSVGMTPPQVIDCVTLNAAAGLRLQLALIPI
;
A
#
# COMPACT_ATOMS: atom_id res chain seq x y z
N MET A 1 -4.25 36.11 11.15
CA MET A 1 -3.20 36.07 10.10
C MET A 1 -2.78 34.60 9.95
N TYR A 2 -2.89 34.05 8.76
CA TYR A 2 -2.52 32.64 8.51
C TYR A 2 -1.00 32.44 8.50
N ASP A 3 -0.53 31.20 8.71
CA ASP A 3 0.89 30.86 8.60
C ASP A 3 1.31 30.74 7.14
N LEU A 4 0.44 30.14 6.32
CA LEU A 4 0.64 29.98 4.89
C LEU A 4 -0.69 30.04 4.14
N ILE A 5 -0.70 30.74 3.01
CA ILE A 5 -1.78 30.60 2.02
C ILE A 5 -1.17 30.02 0.73
N ILE A 6 -1.75 28.94 0.25
CA ILE A 6 -1.48 28.37 -1.07
C ILE A 6 -2.59 28.83 -2.01
N ARG A 7 -2.24 29.69 -2.99
CA ARG A 7 -3.16 30.24 -3.97
C ARG A 7 -3.23 29.37 -5.21
N GLY A 8 -4.43 29.28 -5.80
CA GLY A 8 -4.64 28.64 -7.09
C GLY A 8 -4.19 27.19 -7.13
N ALA A 9 -4.41 26.43 -6.07
CA ALA A 9 -4.14 24.99 -6.01
C ALA A 9 -5.21 24.22 -6.81
N ARG A 10 -4.78 23.32 -7.71
CA ARG A 10 -5.68 22.39 -8.42
C ARG A 10 -5.84 21.12 -7.59
N LEU A 11 -7.06 20.77 -7.25
CA LEU A 11 -7.38 19.52 -6.52
C LEU A 11 -7.61 18.34 -7.49
N SER A 12 -7.75 17.14 -6.97
CA SER A 12 -7.99 15.93 -7.77
C SER A 12 -9.33 15.94 -8.52
N ASP A 13 -10.31 16.72 -8.06
CA ASP A 13 -11.59 16.97 -8.73
C ASP A 13 -11.56 18.12 -9.77
N GLU A 14 -10.35 18.58 -10.13
CA GLU A 14 -10.08 19.67 -11.08
C GLU A 14 -10.49 21.08 -10.58
N GLN A 15 -11.03 21.21 -9.37
CA GLN A 15 -11.31 22.53 -8.81
C GLN A 15 -10.01 23.28 -8.51
N VAL A 16 -10.02 24.60 -8.77
CA VAL A 16 -8.90 25.47 -8.42
C VAL A 16 -9.33 26.32 -7.23
N VAL A 17 -8.61 26.15 -6.12
CA VAL A 17 -8.94 26.76 -4.82
C VAL A 17 -7.71 27.37 -4.16
N ASP A 18 -7.93 28.23 -3.18
CA ASP A 18 -6.90 28.62 -2.23
C ASP A 18 -7.02 27.76 -0.97
N ILE A 19 -5.91 27.50 -0.30
CA ILE A 19 -5.87 26.79 0.98
C ILE A 19 -5.09 27.62 1.98
N ALA A 20 -5.70 27.88 3.14
CA ALA A 20 -5.05 28.57 4.26
C ALA A 20 -4.69 27.59 5.36
N LEU A 21 -3.48 27.73 5.87
CA LEU A 21 -2.94 26.97 6.99
C LEU A 21 -2.70 27.87 8.19
N GLN A 22 -3.07 27.39 9.35
CA GLN A 22 -2.83 28.04 10.63
C GLN A 22 -2.60 27.01 11.72
N ASP A 23 -1.56 27.21 12.52
CA ASP A 23 -1.17 26.30 13.62
C ASP A 23 -1.04 24.83 13.16
N GLY A 24 -0.43 24.62 11.98
CA GLY A 24 -0.21 23.30 11.38
C GLY A 24 -1.49 22.59 10.91
N ARG A 25 -2.61 23.33 10.71
CA ARG A 25 -3.88 22.77 10.26
C ARG A 25 -4.44 23.54 9.07
N ILE A 26 -5.26 22.87 8.27
CA ILE A 26 -6.05 23.53 7.21
C ILE A 26 -7.13 24.35 7.90
N ALA A 27 -7.03 25.68 7.81
CA ALA A 27 -8.00 26.62 8.39
C ALA A 27 -9.12 27.00 7.43
N ALA A 28 -8.85 27.02 6.10
CA ALA A 28 -9.85 27.31 5.08
C ALA A 28 -9.49 26.70 3.71
N ILE A 29 -10.49 26.33 2.95
CA ILE A 29 -10.40 25.89 1.54
C ILE A 29 -11.44 26.67 0.74
N GLY A 30 -11.08 27.13 -0.46
CA GLY A 30 -11.94 27.90 -1.36
C GLY A 30 -11.36 29.26 -1.67
N LYS A 31 -12.18 30.31 -1.66
CA LYS A 31 -11.68 31.71 -1.79
C LYS A 31 -11.21 32.20 -0.42
N VAL A 32 -9.91 32.22 -0.23
CA VAL A 32 -9.31 32.67 1.03
C VAL A 32 -9.05 34.18 0.99
N GLN A 33 -9.63 34.90 1.96
CA GLN A 33 -9.36 36.31 2.19
C GLN A 33 -8.45 36.48 3.42
N GLY A 34 -7.66 37.55 3.43
CA GLY A 34 -6.77 37.89 4.53
C GLY A 34 -5.30 37.71 4.17
N ASN A 35 -4.44 37.97 5.17
CA ASN A 35 -2.98 37.95 5.03
C ASN A 35 -2.39 36.72 5.67
N ALA A 36 -1.27 36.24 5.14
CA ALA A 36 -0.46 35.18 5.70
C ALA A 36 0.99 35.63 5.92
N GLN A 37 1.69 34.89 6.77
CA GLN A 37 3.16 35.07 6.95
C GLN A 37 3.90 34.69 5.65
N ARG A 38 3.39 33.68 4.94
CA ARG A 38 3.91 33.21 3.64
C ARG A 38 2.76 32.97 2.67
N GLU A 39 2.99 33.25 1.40
CA GLU A 39 2.07 32.90 0.32
C GLU A 39 2.82 32.15 -0.79
N ARG A 40 2.17 31.17 -1.36
CA ARG A 40 2.63 30.40 -2.51
C ARG A 40 1.54 30.36 -3.57
N ASP A 41 1.78 30.95 -4.74
CA ASP A 41 0.83 30.92 -5.85
C ASP A 41 1.21 29.76 -6.81
N LEU A 42 0.27 28.83 -6.98
CA LEU A 42 0.37 27.70 -7.91
C LEU A 42 -0.26 28.01 -9.28
N ALA A 43 -0.90 29.20 -9.40
CA ALA A 43 -1.47 29.72 -10.65
C ALA A 43 -2.43 28.74 -11.37
N GLY A 44 -3.11 27.85 -10.66
CA GLY A 44 -3.99 26.82 -11.22
C GLY A 44 -3.30 25.70 -12.00
N ARG A 45 -1.94 25.65 -11.99
CA ARG A 45 -1.17 24.73 -12.83
C ARG A 45 -0.69 23.47 -12.12
N TYR A 46 -0.62 23.52 -10.79
CA TYR A 46 -0.08 22.41 -10.00
C TYR A 46 -1.18 21.77 -9.17
N TYR A 47 -1.20 20.45 -9.17
CA TYR A 47 -2.05 19.69 -8.26
C TYR A 47 -1.56 19.81 -6.83
N LEU A 48 -2.51 19.93 -5.91
CA LEU A 48 -2.30 19.81 -4.49
C LEU A 48 -3.20 18.71 -3.96
N SER A 49 -2.65 17.79 -3.21
CA SER A 49 -3.39 16.70 -2.59
C SER A 49 -3.08 16.60 -1.11
N ALA A 50 -3.83 15.78 -0.38
CA ALA A 50 -3.39 15.25 0.90
C ALA A 50 -2.03 14.58 0.77
N GLY A 51 -1.30 14.43 1.87
CA GLY A 51 -0.04 13.69 1.88
C GLY A 51 -0.21 12.28 1.36
N TRP A 52 0.75 11.81 0.57
CA TRP A 52 0.68 10.50 -0.06
C TRP A 52 0.91 9.38 0.94
N ILE A 53 0.18 8.29 0.72
CA ILE A 53 0.28 7.03 1.47
C ILE A 53 0.86 5.98 0.53
N ASP A 54 2.05 5.48 0.83
CA ASP A 54 2.57 4.28 0.20
C ASP A 54 2.12 3.06 1.00
N SER A 55 1.11 2.38 0.51
CA SER A 55 0.42 1.29 1.22
C SER A 55 1.16 -0.05 1.23
N HIS A 56 2.34 -0.13 0.58
CA HIS A 56 3.15 -1.33 0.51
C HIS A 56 4.63 -0.98 0.39
N VAL A 57 5.34 -0.99 1.51
CA VAL A 57 6.78 -0.79 1.59
C VAL A 57 7.43 -1.84 2.49
N HIS A 58 8.77 -1.86 2.55
CA HIS A 58 9.55 -2.64 3.48
C HIS A 58 10.58 -1.74 4.17
N CYS A 59 10.25 -1.25 5.37
CA CYS A 59 11.05 -0.25 6.08
C CYS A 59 11.44 -0.65 7.53
N TYR A 60 11.39 -1.95 7.85
CA TYR A 60 12.01 -2.44 9.08
C TYR A 60 13.52 -2.55 8.86
N PRO A 61 14.35 -1.68 9.47
CA PRO A 61 15.78 -1.58 9.12
C PRO A 61 16.61 -2.80 9.50
N LYS A 62 16.11 -3.65 10.41
CA LYS A 62 16.77 -4.88 10.83
C LYS A 62 16.37 -6.13 10.04
N SER A 63 15.45 -5.99 9.06
CA SER A 63 15.10 -7.12 8.20
C SER A 63 16.32 -7.57 7.39
N PRO A 64 16.61 -8.88 7.30
CA PRO A 64 17.78 -9.35 6.59
C PRO A 64 17.69 -9.29 5.08
N ILE A 65 16.46 -9.22 4.52
CA ILE A 65 16.23 -9.32 3.07
C ILE A 65 15.66 -8.02 2.49
N TYR A 66 14.56 -7.54 3.04
CA TYR A 66 13.85 -6.35 2.59
C TYR A 66 13.83 -5.32 3.72
N HIS A 67 14.68 -4.31 3.62
CA HIS A 67 14.81 -3.27 4.62
C HIS A 67 15.02 -1.90 3.97
N ASP A 68 14.63 -0.88 4.67
CA ASP A 68 14.96 0.52 4.38
C ASP A 68 14.69 1.37 5.63
N GLU A 69 14.92 2.69 5.52
CA GLU A 69 14.62 3.68 6.52
C GLU A 69 13.34 4.43 6.16
N ALA A 70 12.40 4.54 7.08
CA ALA A 70 11.08 5.14 6.82
C ALA A 70 11.17 6.55 6.23
N ASP A 71 12.04 7.43 6.76
CA ASP A 71 12.17 8.80 6.27
C ASP A 71 12.85 8.89 4.91
N ALA A 72 13.74 7.93 4.59
CA ALA A 72 14.41 7.86 3.30
C ALA A 72 13.47 7.49 2.14
N ILE A 73 12.40 6.74 2.43
CA ILE A 73 11.38 6.36 1.43
C ILE A 73 10.11 7.19 1.56
N GLY A 74 9.92 7.87 2.69
CA GLY A 74 8.76 8.66 3.06
C GLY A 74 8.93 10.15 2.77
N VAL A 75 9.02 10.95 3.83
CA VAL A 75 9.01 12.42 3.76
C VAL A 75 10.12 13.01 2.88
N ALA A 76 11.26 12.35 2.75
CA ALA A 76 12.33 12.76 1.82
C ALA A 76 11.85 12.80 0.34
N HIS A 77 10.78 12.11 0.01
CA HIS A 77 10.19 12.04 -1.33
C HIS A 77 8.71 12.48 -1.39
N GLY A 78 8.24 13.22 -0.38
CA GLY A 78 6.87 13.75 -0.35
C GLY A 78 5.80 12.75 0.06
N VAL A 79 6.18 11.56 0.54
CA VAL A 79 5.27 10.54 1.09
C VAL A 79 5.18 10.74 2.58
N THR A 80 4.02 11.11 3.09
CA THR A 80 3.83 11.43 4.51
C THR A 80 3.53 10.20 5.36
N THR A 81 3.05 9.13 4.73
CA THR A 81 2.65 7.90 5.40
C THR A 81 3.12 6.69 4.61
N VAL A 82 3.73 5.73 5.30
CA VAL A 82 4.13 4.44 4.72
C VAL A 82 3.53 3.28 5.52
N VAL A 83 3.21 2.19 4.84
CA VAL A 83 2.70 0.98 5.48
C VAL A 83 3.63 -0.19 5.17
N ASP A 84 4.34 -0.67 6.17
CA ASP A 84 5.21 -1.84 6.01
C ASP A 84 4.38 -3.10 5.79
N ALA A 85 4.66 -3.79 4.71
CA ALA A 85 3.87 -4.94 4.27
C ALA A 85 4.46 -6.27 4.74
N GLY A 86 4.58 -6.41 6.05
CA GLY A 86 4.91 -7.68 6.70
C GLY A 86 6.39 -8.00 6.77
N SER A 87 7.26 -6.99 6.75
CA SER A 87 8.68 -7.21 7.07
C SER A 87 8.84 -7.85 8.44
N THR A 88 7.92 -7.53 9.38
CA THR A 88 7.86 -8.13 10.71
C THR A 88 6.61 -8.97 10.92
N GLY A 89 6.77 -10.03 11.70
CA GLY A 89 5.69 -10.77 12.36
C GLY A 89 5.69 -10.46 13.87
N ALA A 90 4.95 -11.27 14.65
CA ALA A 90 4.73 -11.04 16.06
C ALA A 90 6.03 -10.96 16.91
N GLU A 91 7.11 -11.63 16.49
CA GLU A 91 8.40 -11.62 17.23
C GLU A 91 9.12 -10.27 17.17
N HIS A 92 8.93 -9.50 16.09
CA HIS A 92 9.71 -8.29 15.84
C HIS A 92 8.89 -7.01 15.75
N ILE A 93 7.56 -7.10 15.82
CA ILE A 93 6.67 -5.95 15.63
C ILE A 93 6.84 -4.88 16.71
N ASP A 94 7.09 -5.26 17.96
CA ASP A 94 7.32 -4.33 19.06
C ASP A 94 8.65 -3.56 18.90
N ASP A 95 9.70 -4.22 18.39
CA ASP A 95 10.98 -3.59 18.07
C ASP A 95 10.79 -2.60 16.90
N PHE A 96 10.08 -3.02 15.87
CA PHE A 96 9.77 -2.17 14.73
C PHE A 96 8.97 -0.93 15.17
N TYR A 97 7.91 -1.10 15.94
CA TYR A 97 7.14 0.02 16.48
C TYR A 97 8.01 1.02 17.22
N ARG A 98 8.93 0.56 18.09
CA ARG A 98 9.84 1.46 18.80
C ARG A 98 10.76 2.25 17.86
N LEU A 99 11.27 1.63 16.82
CA LEU A 99 12.14 2.28 15.83
C LEU A 99 11.39 3.36 15.04
N THR A 100 10.11 3.15 14.71
CA THR A 100 9.32 4.12 13.95
C THR A 100 8.99 5.38 14.74
N ARG A 101 9.09 5.37 16.08
CA ARG A 101 8.78 6.53 16.91
C ARG A 101 9.72 7.73 16.71
N ALA A 102 10.89 7.50 16.14
CA ALA A 102 11.85 8.54 15.80
C ALA A 102 11.67 9.10 14.37
N ALA A 103 10.88 8.43 13.53
CA ALA A 103 10.65 8.86 12.16
C ALA A 103 9.73 10.08 12.07
N GLN A 104 9.98 10.96 11.10
CA GLN A 104 9.06 12.05 10.72
C GLN A 104 7.91 11.52 9.85
N THR A 105 8.17 10.49 9.06
CA THR A 105 7.17 9.77 8.27
C THR A 105 6.25 9.00 9.21
N GLN A 106 4.93 9.13 9.02
CA GLN A 106 3.98 8.29 9.73
C GLN A 106 4.11 6.84 9.24
N VAL A 107 4.36 5.90 10.14
CA VAL A 107 4.55 4.48 9.81
C VAL A 107 3.43 3.65 10.43
N TYR A 108 2.84 2.79 9.61
CA TYR A 108 1.94 1.70 10.02
C TYR A 108 2.51 0.37 9.55
N ALA A 109 1.93 -0.74 10.00
CA ALA A 109 2.33 -2.08 9.62
C ALA A 109 1.13 -2.98 9.28
N LEU A 110 1.29 -3.79 8.24
CA LEU A 110 0.56 -5.04 8.07
C LEU A 110 1.41 -6.13 8.71
N ILE A 111 0.95 -6.74 9.80
CA ILE A 111 1.71 -7.78 10.47
C ILE A 111 1.73 -9.06 9.63
N ASN A 112 2.90 -9.66 9.41
CA ASN A 112 2.99 -10.95 8.73
C ASN A 112 2.38 -12.06 9.61
N ILE A 113 1.66 -12.98 8.98
CA ILE A 113 1.11 -14.16 9.68
C ILE A 113 2.19 -15.14 10.15
N ALA A 114 3.39 -15.14 9.50
CA ALA A 114 4.57 -15.81 10.02
C ALA A 114 5.14 -15.01 11.19
N ARG A 115 5.34 -15.66 12.33
CA ARG A 115 5.78 -15.00 13.58
C ARG A 115 7.09 -14.22 13.46
N THR A 116 7.99 -14.66 12.56
CA THR A 116 9.27 -13.97 12.29
C THR A 116 9.17 -12.82 11.30
N GLY A 117 8.08 -12.74 10.49
CA GLY A 117 8.01 -11.87 9.34
C GLY A 117 8.82 -12.39 8.15
N ILE A 118 9.20 -11.49 7.23
CA ILE A 118 9.97 -11.84 6.03
C ILE A 118 11.47 -11.87 6.36
N VAL A 119 11.91 -12.92 7.02
CA VAL A 119 13.35 -13.16 7.31
C VAL A 119 13.99 -14.07 6.27
N THR A 120 13.18 -14.82 5.51
CA THR A 120 13.58 -15.69 4.40
C THR A 120 12.63 -15.52 3.23
N GLN A 121 12.94 -16.13 2.07
CA GLN A 121 12.00 -16.07 0.92
C GLN A 121 10.85 -17.06 1.03
N ASN A 122 10.88 -17.98 1.97
CA ASN A 122 9.94 -19.10 2.12
C ASN A 122 9.33 -19.20 3.53
N GLU A 123 9.04 -18.06 4.14
CA GLU A 123 8.55 -17.95 5.53
C GLU A 123 7.24 -18.70 5.81
N LEU A 124 6.48 -19.07 4.78
CA LEU A 124 5.24 -19.84 4.93
C LEU A 124 5.38 -21.33 4.48
N ALA A 125 6.59 -21.79 4.17
CA ALA A 125 6.83 -23.19 3.85
C ALA A 125 6.75 -24.08 5.10
N ASP A 126 7.08 -23.52 6.26
CA ASP A 126 6.88 -24.18 7.57
C ASP A 126 5.61 -23.62 8.22
N MET A 127 4.53 -24.42 8.23
CA MET A 127 3.23 -24.05 8.80
C MET A 127 3.30 -23.83 10.32
N THR A 128 4.34 -24.26 11.02
CA THR A 128 4.53 -24.01 12.47
C THR A 128 4.94 -22.56 12.74
N GLN A 129 5.41 -21.83 11.72
CA GLN A 129 5.72 -20.42 11.82
C GLN A 129 4.47 -19.52 11.84
N ILE A 130 3.30 -20.04 11.48
CA ILE A 130 2.04 -19.30 11.52
C ILE A 130 1.43 -19.43 12.92
N ASP A 131 1.56 -18.36 13.70
CA ASP A 131 1.11 -18.28 15.10
C ASP A 131 0.00 -17.23 15.23
N GLY A 132 -1.24 -17.70 15.15
CA GLY A 132 -2.43 -16.82 15.21
C GLY A 132 -2.60 -16.14 16.57
N GLU A 133 -2.30 -16.83 17.67
CA GLU A 133 -2.41 -16.27 19.01
C GLU A 133 -1.40 -15.12 19.21
N ALA A 134 -0.15 -15.31 18.78
CA ALA A 134 0.87 -14.25 18.85
C ALA A 134 0.49 -13.03 17.99
N VAL A 135 -0.11 -13.25 16.79
CA VAL A 135 -0.62 -12.16 15.96
C VAL A 135 -1.76 -11.40 16.65
N GLN A 136 -2.73 -12.09 17.23
CA GLN A 136 -3.84 -11.48 17.98
C GLN A 136 -3.32 -10.63 19.16
N GLN A 137 -2.41 -11.18 19.94
CA GLN A 137 -1.79 -10.47 21.05
C GLN A 137 -1.04 -9.20 20.59
N ALA A 138 -0.33 -9.27 19.46
CA ALA A 138 0.36 -8.13 18.87
C ALA A 138 -0.63 -7.04 18.41
N VAL A 139 -1.71 -7.42 17.72
CA VAL A 139 -2.78 -6.49 17.30
C VAL A 139 -3.43 -5.82 18.51
N ALA A 140 -3.71 -6.57 19.56
CA ALA A 140 -4.30 -6.02 20.78
C ALA A 140 -3.38 -5.04 21.52
N ARG A 141 -2.06 -5.25 21.46
CA ARG A 141 -1.07 -4.33 22.07
C ARG A 141 -0.81 -3.07 21.25
N LEU A 142 -0.89 -3.15 19.92
CA LEU A 142 -0.50 -2.08 19.02
C LEU A 142 -1.62 -1.74 18.01
N PRO A 143 -2.87 -1.48 18.48
CA PRO A 143 -4.04 -1.30 17.60
C PRO A 143 -3.94 -0.07 16.68
N ASP A 144 -3.19 0.96 17.10
CA ASP A 144 -2.98 2.19 16.33
C ASP A 144 -1.80 2.10 15.35
N PHE A 145 -1.05 1.00 15.37
CA PHE A 145 0.12 0.76 14.51
C PHE A 145 -0.13 -0.37 13.51
N ILE A 146 -0.75 -1.46 13.95
CA ILE A 146 -1.06 -2.61 13.08
C ILE A 146 -2.43 -2.38 12.45
N VAL A 147 -2.41 -2.09 11.14
CA VAL A 147 -3.62 -1.74 10.37
C VAL A 147 -4.11 -2.86 9.47
N GLY A 148 -3.47 -4.01 9.48
CA GLY A 148 -3.86 -5.17 8.69
C GLY A 148 -2.91 -6.35 8.85
N LEU A 149 -3.17 -7.38 8.06
CA LEU A 149 -2.41 -8.62 8.00
C LEU A 149 -1.71 -8.76 6.65
N LYS A 150 -0.59 -9.48 6.61
CA LYS A 150 0.13 -9.83 5.38
C LYS A 150 0.34 -11.32 5.26
N ALA A 151 0.05 -11.86 4.04
CA ALA A 151 0.41 -13.22 3.66
C ALA A 151 0.99 -13.24 2.23
N ARG A 152 2.13 -13.89 2.02
CA ARG A 152 2.71 -14.06 0.70
C ARG A 152 2.36 -15.44 0.14
N ILE A 153 1.45 -15.48 -0.84
CA ILE A 153 0.91 -16.73 -1.40
C ILE A 153 1.45 -16.95 -2.81
N SER A 154 2.67 -17.45 -2.86
CA SER A 154 3.41 -17.78 -4.08
C SER A 154 4.22 -19.05 -3.83
N SER A 155 4.45 -19.90 -4.83
CA SER A 155 5.12 -21.20 -4.69
C SER A 155 6.47 -21.13 -3.99
N SER A 156 7.24 -20.07 -4.27
CA SER A 156 8.53 -19.84 -3.60
C SER A 156 8.42 -19.53 -2.11
N VAL A 157 7.23 -19.16 -1.63
CA VAL A 157 6.99 -18.77 -0.23
C VAL A 157 6.29 -19.87 0.54
N VAL A 158 5.26 -20.47 -0.03
CA VAL A 158 4.41 -21.46 0.64
C VAL A 158 4.95 -22.90 0.51
N GLY A 159 5.93 -23.13 -0.37
CA GLY A 159 6.41 -24.48 -0.66
C GLY A 159 5.27 -25.39 -1.12
N GLU A 160 5.19 -26.57 -0.51
CA GLU A 160 4.16 -27.58 -0.82
C GLU A 160 2.81 -27.33 -0.14
N ASN A 161 2.68 -26.25 0.67
CA ASN A 161 1.47 -26.01 1.47
C ASN A 161 0.28 -25.47 0.64
N GLY A 162 0.50 -25.10 -0.61
CA GLY A 162 -0.58 -24.57 -1.48
C GLY A 162 -1.30 -23.38 -0.83
N VAL A 163 -2.63 -23.46 -0.71
CA VAL A 163 -3.47 -22.41 -0.12
C VAL A 163 -3.61 -22.49 1.41
N GLN A 164 -3.05 -23.48 2.07
CA GLN A 164 -3.21 -23.68 3.51
C GLN A 164 -2.76 -22.47 4.36
N PRO A 165 -1.64 -21.78 4.05
CA PRO A 165 -1.28 -20.55 4.74
C PRO A 165 -2.34 -19.45 4.60
N LEU A 166 -3.01 -19.33 3.44
CA LEU A 166 -4.08 -18.35 3.24
C LEU A 166 -5.33 -18.72 4.06
N ILE A 167 -5.69 -20.00 4.15
CA ILE A 167 -6.80 -20.45 4.99
C ILE A 167 -6.53 -20.10 6.45
N LYS A 168 -5.31 -20.32 6.96
CA LYS A 168 -4.90 -19.88 8.30
C LYS A 168 -4.95 -18.36 8.45
N ALA A 169 -4.47 -17.60 7.45
CA ALA A 169 -4.55 -16.14 7.46
C ALA A 169 -5.99 -15.64 7.58
N LYS A 170 -6.94 -16.28 6.88
CA LYS A 170 -8.36 -15.93 6.97
C LYS A 170 -8.96 -16.24 8.35
N ALA A 171 -8.53 -17.32 9.01
CA ALA A 171 -8.93 -17.60 10.39
C ALA A 171 -8.40 -16.53 11.35
N ILE A 172 -7.09 -16.20 11.27
CA ILE A 172 -6.48 -15.12 12.06
C ILE A 172 -7.18 -13.79 11.82
N GLN A 173 -7.57 -13.49 10.58
CA GLN A 173 -8.30 -12.28 10.23
C GLN A 173 -9.62 -12.17 10.98
N GLN A 174 -10.38 -13.24 11.08
CA GLN A 174 -11.65 -13.28 11.85
C GLN A 174 -11.41 -12.99 13.33
N GLU A 175 -10.37 -13.59 13.88
CA GLU A 175 -10.00 -13.46 15.29
C GLU A 175 -9.41 -12.10 15.66
N THR A 176 -8.93 -11.33 14.64
CA THR A 176 -8.39 -9.96 14.80
C THR A 176 -9.38 -8.87 14.40
N GLY A 177 -10.68 -9.14 14.44
CA GLY A 177 -11.74 -8.17 14.16
C GLY A 177 -11.89 -7.81 12.67
N GLY A 178 -11.48 -8.70 11.78
CA GLY A 178 -11.65 -8.53 10.34
C GLY A 178 -10.74 -7.44 9.76
N LEU A 179 -9.51 -7.31 10.25
CA LEU A 179 -8.51 -6.41 9.67
C LEU A 179 -8.32 -6.69 8.18
N PRO A 180 -7.97 -5.69 7.35
CA PRO A 180 -7.61 -5.92 5.95
C PRO A 180 -6.48 -6.97 5.85
N LEU A 181 -6.61 -7.93 4.94
CA LEU A 181 -5.57 -8.91 4.63
C LEU A 181 -4.98 -8.62 3.27
N MET A 182 -3.71 -8.23 3.20
CA MET A 182 -2.98 -8.08 1.94
C MET A 182 -2.32 -9.38 1.55
N VAL A 183 -2.64 -9.87 0.35
CA VAL A 183 -2.14 -11.13 -0.21
C VAL A 183 -1.23 -10.87 -1.40
N HIS A 184 0.04 -11.25 -1.28
CA HIS A 184 1.00 -11.24 -2.38
C HIS A 184 0.74 -12.43 -3.31
N ILE A 185 0.64 -12.16 -4.61
CA ILE A 185 0.51 -13.16 -5.68
C ILE A 185 1.72 -13.10 -6.61
N GLY A 186 1.99 -14.18 -7.35
CA GLY A 186 3.12 -14.17 -8.30
C GLY A 186 3.30 -15.50 -9.03
N ASN A 187 3.92 -16.47 -8.42
CA ASN A 187 4.14 -17.79 -8.99
C ASN A 187 3.13 -18.81 -8.49
N ASN A 188 2.72 -19.74 -9.33
CA ASN A 188 1.87 -20.88 -8.98
C ASN A 188 2.71 -22.16 -8.78
N PRO A 189 2.27 -23.16 -8.01
CA PRO A 189 1.07 -23.14 -7.18
C PRO A 189 1.18 -22.21 -5.94
N PRO A 190 0.03 -21.87 -5.28
CA PRO A 190 -1.34 -22.15 -5.67
C PRO A 190 -1.80 -21.29 -6.84
N ASN A 191 -2.86 -21.73 -7.55
CA ASN A 191 -3.44 -20.96 -8.64
C ASN A 191 -4.14 -19.69 -8.09
N LEU A 192 -4.08 -18.59 -8.84
CA LEU A 192 -4.73 -17.32 -8.45
C LEU A 192 -6.25 -17.49 -8.25
N ASP A 193 -6.89 -18.37 -9.01
CA ASP A 193 -8.33 -18.60 -8.88
C ASP A 193 -8.67 -19.17 -7.50
N GLN A 194 -7.88 -20.12 -6.98
CA GLN A 194 -8.01 -20.65 -5.62
C GLN A 194 -7.76 -19.58 -4.55
N ILE A 195 -6.81 -18.68 -4.80
CA ILE A 195 -6.53 -17.54 -3.91
C ILE A 195 -7.72 -16.58 -3.91
N ALA A 196 -8.17 -16.16 -5.08
CA ALA A 196 -9.26 -15.19 -5.24
C ALA A 196 -10.58 -15.68 -4.63
N ASP A 197 -10.88 -16.98 -4.72
CA ASP A 197 -12.10 -17.58 -4.15
C ASP A 197 -12.14 -17.51 -2.61
N LEU A 198 -10.98 -17.49 -1.95
CA LEU A 198 -10.88 -17.38 -0.49
C LEU A 198 -10.96 -15.93 0.02
N LEU A 199 -10.77 -14.94 -0.85
CA LEU A 199 -10.75 -13.52 -0.45
C LEU A 199 -12.17 -12.95 -0.31
N THR A 200 -12.32 -12.05 0.64
CA THR A 200 -13.58 -11.40 1.01
C THR A 200 -13.47 -9.88 0.97
N THR A 201 -14.57 -9.18 1.19
CA THR A 201 -14.63 -7.71 1.20
C THR A 201 -13.53 -7.09 2.08
N GLY A 202 -12.76 -6.18 1.50
CA GLY A 202 -11.67 -5.47 2.18
C GLY A 202 -10.32 -6.17 2.13
N ASP A 203 -10.25 -7.42 1.66
CA ASP A 203 -8.97 -8.06 1.35
C ASP A 203 -8.32 -7.39 0.13
N ILE A 204 -6.99 -7.48 0.05
CA ILE A 204 -6.19 -6.77 -0.95
C ILE A 204 -5.34 -7.79 -1.72
N ILE A 205 -5.49 -7.84 -3.04
CA ILE A 205 -4.55 -8.53 -3.92
C ILE A 205 -3.45 -7.53 -4.31
N THR A 206 -2.24 -7.71 -3.76
CA THR A 206 -1.10 -6.91 -4.20
C THR A 206 -0.32 -7.56 -5.33
N HIS A 207 0.43 -6.76 -6.09
CA HIS A 207 1.07 -7.14 -7.34
C HIS A 207 0.07 -7.46 -8.45
N CYS A 208 -1.07 -6.77 -8.47
CA CYS A 208 -2.15 -7.05 -9.41
C CYS A 208 -1.71 -6.99 -10.88
N PHE A 209 -0.75 -6.15 -11.21
CA PHE A 209 -0.22 -6.01 -12.58
C PHE A 209 1.12 -6.73 -12.80
N ASN A 210 1.39 -7.81 -12.06
CA ASN A 210 2.57 -8.62 -12.30
C ASN A 210 2.50 -9.34 -13.66
N GLY A 211 3.67 -9.57 -14.27
CA GLY A 211 3.81 -10.29 -15.54
C GLY A 211 4.03 -11.79 -15.41
N LYS A 212 3.97 -12.33 -14.18
CA LYS A 212 4.21 -13.76 -13.89
C LYS A 212 3.03 -14.64 -14.30
N PRO A 213 3.18 -15.97 -14.29
CA PRO A 213 2.08 -16.87 -14.68
C PRO A 213 0.79 -16.68 -13.91
N ASN A 214 0.90 -16.33 -12.60
CA ASN A 214 -0.25 -16.14 -11.70
C ASN A 214 -0.78 -14.69 -11.69
N ARG A 215 -0.85 -14.08 -12.88
CA ARG A 215 -1.37 -12.72 -13.09
C ARG A 215 -2.89 -12.70 -13.16
N ILE A 216 -3.49 -11.51 -13.02
CA ILE A 216 -4.95 -11.32 -13.04
C ILE A 216 -5.59 -11.51 -14.41
N LEU A 217 -4.80 -11.47 -15.51
CA LEU A 217 -5.28 -11.65 -16.87
C LEU A 217 -5.06 -13.07 -17.36
N THR A 218 -5.96 -13.55 -18.20
CA THR A 218 -5.81 -14.79 -18.96
C THR A 218 -4.71 -14.64 -20.03
N PRO A 219 -4.25 -15.74 -20.68
CA PRO A 219 -3.35 -15.64 -21.83
C PRO A 219 -3.91 -14.80 -22.99
N GLN A 220 -5.24 -14.69 -23.10
CA GLN A 220 -5.93 -13.88 -24.10
C GLN A 220 -6.04 -12.40 -23.72
N GLY A 221 -5.55 -12.04 -22.52
CA GLY A 221 -5.55 -10.67 -22.00
C GLY A 221 -6.85 -10.26 -21.30
N GLU A 222 -7.79 -11.16 -21.09
CA GLU A 222 -9.05 -10.90 -20.40
C GLU A 222 -8.89 -11.02 -18.87
N LEU A 223 -9.70 -10.29 -18.09
CA LEU A 223 -9.74 -10.46 -16.64
C LEU A 223 -10.24 -11.87 -16.28
N LYS A 224 -9.50 -12.59 -15.45
CA LYS A 224 -9.91 -13.91 -14.95
C LYS A 224 -11.23 -13.84 -14.21
N ALA A 225 -12.11 -14.81 -14.43
CA ALA A 225 -13.46 -14.85 -13.85
C ALA A 225 -13.42 -14.83 -12.31
N ALA A 226 -12.53 -15.60 -11.68
CA ALA A 226 -12.38 -15.61 -10.21
C ALA A 226 -11.97 -14.24 -9.66
N VAL A 227 -11.05 -13.54 -10.35
CA VAL A 227 -10.63 -12.18 -9.95
C VAL A 227 -11.78 -11.19 -10.14
N LYS A 228 -12.53 -11.27 -11.23
CA LYS A 228 -13.72 -10.45 -11.45
C LYS A 228 -14.76 -10.63 -10.34
N GLN A 229 -14.99 -11.87 -9.91
CA GLN A 229 -15.88 -12.17 -8.80
C GLN A 229 -15.34 -11.66 -7.47
N ALA A 230 -14.03 -11.76 -7.23
CA ALA A 230 -13.39 -11.22 -6.04
C ALA A 230 -13.55 -9.69 -5.96
N ILE A 231 -13.31 -8.96 -7.05
CA ILE A 231 -13.53 -7.51 -7.14
C ILE A 231 -15.02 -7.18 -6.87
N ALA A 232 -15.95 -7.93 -7.45
CA ALA A 232 -17.38 -7.73 -7.22
C ALA A 232 -17.80 -7.97 -5.74
N ARG A 233 -17.06 -8.81 -5.01
CA ARG A 233 -17.23 -9.01 -3.56
C ARG A 233 -16.59 -7.90 -2.71
N GLY A 234 -15.84 -6.96 -3.32
CA GLY A 234 -15.16 -5.86 -2.63
C GLY A 234 -13.69 -6.14 -2.28
N VAL A 235 -13.06 -7.12 -2.92
CA VAL A 235 -11.60 -7.31 -2.87
C VAL A 235 -10.93 -6.18 -3.64
N LYS A 236 -9.87 -5.62 -3.09
CA LYS A 236 -9.12 -4.49 -3.62
C LYS A 236 -7.91 -4.94 -4.43
N LEU A 237 -7.55 -4.14 -5.43
CA LEU A 237 -6.35 -4.34 -6.25
C LEU A 237 -5.27 -3.32 -5.85
N ASP A 238 -4.12 -3.81 -5.44
CA ASP A 238 -2.95 -3.00 -5.14
C ASP A 238 -1.82 -3.28 -6.13
N VAL A 239 -1.11 -2.23 -6.53
CA VAL A 239 -0.03 -2.35 -7.52
C VAL A 239 1.17 -3.10 -6.96
N GLY A 240 1.67 -2.70 -5.77
CA GLY A 240 2.88 -3.31 -5.19
C GLY A 240 3.99 -3.46 -6.23
N HIS A 241 4.49 -2.36 -6.80
CA HIS A 241 5.32 -2.38 -8.02
C HIS A 241 6.52 -3.33 -7.92
N GLY A 242 7.31 -3.23 -6.84
CA GLY A 242 8.47 -4.10 -6.57
C GLY A 242 9.52 -4.13 -7.67
N SER A 243 10.47 -5.05 -7.51
CA SER A 243 11.56 -5.24 -8.49
C SER A 243 11.13 -6.04 -9.71
N ALA A 244 10.17 -6.99 -9.55
CA ALA A 244 9.78 -7.95 -10.57
C ALA A 244 8.26 -8.27 -10.55
N SER A 245 7.46 -7.35 -9.98
CA SER A 245 6.03 -7.58 -9.79
C SER A 245 5.15 -6.57 -10.55
N PHE A 246 5.72 -5.91 -11.56
CA PHE A 246 5.01 -5.01 -12.44
C PHE A 246 5.33 -5.29 -13.92
N SER A 247 4.30 -5.26 -14.76
CA SER A 247 4.39 -5.38 -16.22
C SER A 247 3.57 -4.27 -16.87
N PHE A 248 4.21 -3.45 -17.69
CA PHE A 248 3.53 -2.43 -18.49
C PHE A 248 2.49 -3.04 -19.45
N GLU A 249 2.77 -4.23 -19.99
CA GLU A 249 1.84 -4.94 -20.87
C GLU A 249 0.55 -5.29 -20.12
N VAL A 250 0.67 -5.92 -18.94
CA VAL A 250 -0.48 -6.30 -18.10
C VAL A 250 -1.24 -5.06 -17.64
N ALA A 251 -0.54 -4.01 -17.19
CA ALA A 251 -1.16 -2.78 -16.76
C ALA A 251 -1.97 -2.11 -17.89
N ARG A 252 -1.39 -1.97 -19.10
CA ARG A 252 -2.09 -1.41 -20.26
C ARG A 252 -3.32 -2.23 -20.63
N ALA A 253 -3.18 -3.55 -20.68
CA ALA A 253 -4.29 -4.44 -21.05
C ALA A 253 -5.43 -4.38 -20.02
N ALA A 254 -5.12 -4.30 -18.73
CA ALA A 254 -6.12 -4.17 -17.68
C ALA A 254 -6.81 -2.81 -17.71
N ILE A 255 -6.03 -1.71 -17.75
CA ILE A 255 -6.56 -0.34 -17.74
C ILE A 255 -7.42 -0.07 -18.99
N ALA A 256 -7.03 -0.58 -20.16
CA ALA A 256 -7.83 -0.47 -21.38
C ALA A 256 -9.22 -1.15 -21.26
N GLN A 257 -9.37 -2.11 -20.36
CA GLN A 257 -10.64 -2.77 -20.03
C GLN A 257 -11.39 -2.08 -18.87
N GLY A 258 -10.90 -0.95 -18.38
CA GLY A 258 -11.47 -0.25 -17.23
C GLY A 258 -11.13 -0.87 -15.87
N ILE A 259 -10.15 -1.80 -15.83
CA ILE A 259 -9.68 -2.42 -14.59
C ILE A 259 -8.58 -1.54 -14.02
N LEU A 260 -8.96 -0.64 -13.11
CA LEU A 260 -8.04 0.24 -12.42
C LEU A 260 -7.61 -0.37 -11.09
N PRO A 261 -6.38 -0.08 -10.61
CA PRO A 261 -6.00 -0.45 -9.26
C PRO A 261 -6.74 0.46 -8.25
N ASP A 262 -7.07 -0.09 -7.09
CA ASP A 262 -7.56 0.72 -5.97
C ASP A 262 -6.41 1.54 -5.36
N THR A 263 -5.22 0.94 -5.23
CA THR A 263 -4.04 1.61 -4.70
C THR A 263 -2.81 1.44 -5.60
N ILE A 264 -2.00 2.51 -5.66
CA ILE A 264 -0.67 2.48 -6.26
C ILE A 264 0.34 2.51 -5.13
N SER A 265 1.08 1.43 -4.97
CA SER A 265 2.11 1.26 -3.96
C SER A 265 3.42 0.82 -4.57
N SER A 266 4.50 1.04 -3.86
CA SER A 266 5.83 0.90 -4.43
C SER A 266 6.49 -0.46 -4.22
N ASP A 267 6.18 -1.17 -3.14
CA ASP A 267 6.95 -2.34 -2.67
C ASP A 267 8.47 -2.00 -2.60
N ILE A 268 8.75 -0.78 -2.08
CA ILE A 268 10.10 -0.22 -2.01
C ILE A 268 10.88 -0.82 -0.84
N TYR A 269 12.14 -1.07 -1.09
CA TYR A 269 13.16 -1.39 -0.11
C TYR A 269 14.53 -0.92 -0.63
N CYS A 270 15.56 -0.88 0.20
CA CYS A 270 16.85 -0.27 -0.09
C CYS A 270 17.40 -0.61 -1.48
N ARG A 271 17.41 -1.90 -1.86
CA ARG A 271 17.99 -2.34 -3.13
C ARG A 271 17.23 -1.77 -4.34
N ASN A 272 15.88 -1.86 -4.38
CA ASN A 272 15.12 -1.38 -5.53
C ASN A 272 14.92 0.15 -5.52
N ARG A 273 15.14 0.79 -4.38
CA ARG A 273 15.25 2.25 -4.31
C ARG A 273 16.55 2.74 -4.95
N LEU A 274 17.68 2.15 -4.63
CA LEU A 274 18.99 2.59 -5.09
C LEU A 274 19.28 2.17 -6.54
N ALA A 275 19.02 0.91 -6.88
CA ALA A 275 19.32 0.34 -8.20
C ALA A 275 18.12 0.37 -9.18
N GLY A 276 16.95 0.78 -8.74
CA GLY A 276 15.73 0.69 -9.53
C GLY A 276 15.10 -0.73 -9.48
N PRO A 277 13.92 -0.87 -10.05
CA PRO A 277 13.17 0.06 -10.91
C PRO A 277 12.18 0.97 -10.15
N VAL A 278 12.22 1.02 -8.81
CA VAL A 278 11.21 1.73 -8.00
C VAL A 278 11.62 3.19 -7.75
N HIS A 279 12.77 3.42 -7.15
CA HIS A 279 13.35 4.71 -6.74
C HIS A 279 12.54 5.46 -5.67
N ASN A 280 11.25 5.76 -5.91
CA ASN A 280 10.30 6.36 -4.96
C ASN A 280 8.87 6.22 -5.47
N LEU A 281 7.87 6.55 -4.64
CA LEU A 281 6.46 6.46 -5.01
C LEU A 281 6.10 7.38 -6.19
N ALA A 282 6.62 8.60 -6.26
CA ALA A 282 6.37 9.52 -7.37
C ALA A 282 6.81 8.94 -8.71
N HIS A 283 7.94 8.24 -8.74
CA HIS A 283 8.40 7.52 -9.94
C HIS A 283 7.44 6.38 -10.32
N VAL A 284 6.94 5.63 -9.34
CA VAL A 284 5.92 4.60 -9.61
C VAL A 284 4.65 5.23 -10.16
N MET A 285 4.12 6.29 -9.52
CA MET A 285 2.95 7.03 -9.98
C MET A 285 3.09 7.51 -11.43
N SER A 286 4.28 8.04 -11.81
CA SER A 286 4.53 8.55 -13.16
C SER A 286 4.36 7.50 -14.25
N LYS A 287 4.58 6.22 -13.96
CA LYS A 287 4.38 5.12 -14.90
C LYS A 287 2.91 4.95 -15.29
N PHE A 288 2.00 5.26 -14.36
CA PHE A 288 0.57 5.09 -14.58
C PHE A 288 0.00 6.11 -15.56
N PHE A 289 0.59 7.30 -15.68
CA PHE A 289 0.25 8.23 -16.75
C PHE A 289 0.59 7.65 -18.12
N SER A 290 1.70 6.91 -18.25
CA SER A 290 2.11 6.28 -19.51
C SER A 290 1.26 5.07 -19.92
N VAL A 291 0.43 4.55 -19.02
CA VAL A 291 -0.49 3.43 -19.29
C VAL A 291 -1.96 3.87 -19.31
N GLY A 292 -2.23 5.19 -19.26
CA GLY A 292 -3.54 5.76 -19.55
C GLY A 292 -4.36 6.21 -18.35
N MET A 293 -3.82 6.20 -17.12
CA MET A 293 -4.51 6.77 -15.97
C MET A 293 -4.38 8.31 -15.95
N THR A 294 -5.44 8.97 -15.53
CA THR A 294 -5.47 10.44 -15.37
C THR A 294 -4.82 10.86 -14.04
N PRO A 295 -4.35 12.12 -13.91
CA PRO A 295 -3.80 12.62 -12.66
C PRO A 295 -4.74 12.44 -11.45
N PRO A 296 -6.06 12.76 -11.53
CA PRO A 296 -6.99 12.48 -10.43
C PRO A 296 -6.99 11.01 -10.01
N GLN A 297 -7.10 10.08 -10.97
CA GLN A 297 -7.10 8.65 -10.67
C GLN A 297 -5.83 8.19 -9.94
N VAL A 298 -4.66 8.67 -10.39
CA VAL A 298 -3.37 8.32 -9.76
C VAL A 298 -3.26 8.93 -8.36
N ILE A 299 -3.69 10.18 -8.16
CA ILE A 299 -3.69 10.85 -6.86
C ILE A 299 -4.61 10.12 -5.88
N ASP A 300 -5.82 9.76 -6.29
CA ASP A 300 -6.78 9.06 -5.43
C ASP A 300 -6.24 7.70 -4.98
N CYS A 301 -5.50 6.98 -5.84
CA CYS A 301 -4.87 5.70 -5.50
C CYS A 301 -3.83 5.81 -4.36
N VAL A 302 -3.19 6.97 -4.18
CA VAL A 302 -2.17 7.18 -3.14
C VAL A 302 -2.67 8.06 -1.99
N THR A 303 -3.94 8.42 -1.98
CA THR A 303 -4.57 9.26 -0.96
C THR A 303 -5.86 8.61 -0.43
N LEU A 304 -7.01 8.98 -0.99
CA LEU A 304 -8.33 8.56 -0.53
C LEU A 304 -8.50 7.04 -0.52
N ASN A 305 -8.13 6.38 -1.62
CA ASN A 305 -8.30 4.94 -1.74
C ASN A 305 -7.36 4.17 -0.82
N ALA A 306 -6.10 4.62 -0.69
CA ALA A 306 -5.13 4.00 0.21
C ALA A 306 -5.58 4.10 1.67
N ALA A 307 -6.07 5.28 2.10
CA ALA A 307 -6.60 5.47 3.43
C ALA A 307 -7.84 4.59 3.69
N ALA A 308 -8.79 4.58 2.75
CA ALA A 308 -10.01 3.77 2.87
C ALA A 308 -9.72 2.26 2.91
N GLY A 309 -8.81 1.78 2.05
CA GLY A 309 -8.43 0.36 1.98
C GLY A 309 -7.79 -0.16 3.27
N LEU A 310 -7.09 0.71 4.00
CA LEU A 310 -6.42 0.38 5.25
C LEU A 310 -7.20 0.86 6.49
N ARG A 311 -8.43 1.38 6.30
CA ARG A 311 -9.27 1.95 7.36
C ARG A 311 -8.57 3.04 8.16
N LEU A 312 -7.61 3.73 7.54
CA LEU A 312 -6.95 4.87 8.15
C LEU A 312 -7.92 6.05 8.15
N GLN A 313 -8.05 6.70 9.29
CA GLN A 313 -8.71 8.00 9.30
C GLN A 313 -7.77 8.96 8.55
N LEU A 314 -8.28 9.55 7.45
CA LEU A 314 -7.66 10.75 6.89
C LEU A 314 -7.83 11.84 7.97
N ALA A 315 -6.94 11.86 8.94
CA ALA A 315 -6.73 13.08 9.67
C ALA A 315 -6.36 14.13 8.61
N LEU A 316 -7.05 15.28 8.62
CA LEU A 316 -6.61 16.46 7.89
C LEU A 316 -5.14 16.64 8.27
N ILE A 317 -4.26 16.27 7.35
CA ILE A 317 -2.85 16.02 7.64
C ILE A 317 -2.24 17.36 7.98
N PRO A 318 -1.55 17.49 9.15
CA PRO A 318 -0.69 18.62 9.33
C PRO A 318 0.39 18.56 8.25
N ILE A 319 0.51 19.64 7.49
CA ILE A 319 1.57 19.84 6.49
C ILE A 319 2.83 20.28 7.19
#